data_546efc3c7c8e109338b7ea879df80c2e
#
_entry.id   546efc3c7c8e109338b7ea879df80c2e
#
_cell.length_a   1.000
_cell.length_b   1.000
_cell.length_c   1.000
_cell.angle_alpha   90.00
_cell.angle_beta   90.00
_cell.angle_gamma   90.00
#
_symmetry.space_group_name_H-M   'P 1'
#
loop_
_entity.id
_entity.type
_entity.pdbx_description
1 polymer ?
#
loop_
_entity_poly.entity_id
_entity_poly.type
_entity_poly.pdbx_seq_one_letter_code
_entity_poly.pdbx_strand_id
1 'polypeptide(L)'
;MVKVLCVVQARLTSSRLPNKVLTELGNSGLSLLEHVNSRLHQSRYIEEVAFAIPDTAENDALAEFLDSKGIPYSRGSEDDVLERFYLCAKKYNPELVVRATCDNPCVDWQLTDMLIENIGDADYSYCYDAPLGTPAEVFTMESLEQAYINSTGDIDREHVTPYIKRNGKVLLPKYNGLSYRLTVDEENDLKLTNIIYNELYHGQPIPNTDIYHYLSNHPEVAMINQKVHQKQLGE
;
A
#
# COMPACT_ATOMS: atom_id res chain seq x y z
N MET A 1 3.28 7.00 23.36
CA MET A 1 3.16 6.01 22.28
C MET A 1 3.98 6.52 21.11
N VAL A 2 4.63 5.64 20.36
CA VAL A 2 5.37 6.00 19.14
C VAL A 2 4.37 6.53 18.11
N LYS A 3 4.63 7.69 17.52
CA LYS A 3 3.75 8.29 16.51
C LYS A 3 3.93 7.60 15.17
N VAL A 4 2.90 6.95 14.67
CA VAL A 4 2.90 6.18 13.43
C VAL A 4 2.02 6.84 12.38
N LEU A 5 2.60 7.16 11.23
CA LEU A 5 1.89 7.66 10.05
C LEU A 5 1.87 6.58 8.97
N CYS A 6 0.73 6.35 8.35
CA CYS A 6 0.69 5.61 7.08
C CYS A 6 0.66 6.59 5.91
N VAL A 7 1.61 6.47 4.99
CA VAL A 7 1.60 7.18 3.72
C VAL A 7 1.24 6.22 2.61
N VAL A 8 0.17 6.54 1.88
CA VAL A 8 -0.33 5.73 0.75
C VAL A 8 0.02 6.44 -0.55
N GLN A 9 0.87 5.84 -1.38
CA GLN A 9 1.09 6.38 -2.71
C GLN A 9 -0.08 6.02 -3.64
N ALA A 10 -0.61 7.01 -4.38
CA ALA A 10 -1.69 6.83 -5.34
C ALA A 10 -1.50 7.73 -6.55
N ARG A 11 -1.93 7.27 -7.73
CA ARG A 11 -2.00 8.04 -8.98
C ARG A 11 -3.06 7.48 -9.92
N LEU A 12 -3.59 8.33 -10.81
CA LEU A 12 -4.53 7.91 -11.86
C LEU A 12 -3.84 7.37 -13.11
N THR A 13 -2.58 7.74 -13.33
CA THR A 13 -1.77 7.47 -14.54
C THR A 13 -1.17 6.06 -14.59
N SER A 14 -1.92 5.04 -14.15
CA SER A 14 -1.48 3.64 -14.32
C SER A 14 -1.52 3.24 -15.79
N SER A 15 -0.40 2.74 -16.33
CA SER A 15 -0.30 2.35 -17.75
C SER A 15 -1.11 1.12 -18.11
N ARG A 16 -1.23 0.14 -17.19
CA ARG A 16 -1.94 -1.12 -17.39
C ARG A 16 -3.43 -1.04 -17.10
N LEU A 17 -3.82 -0.27 -16.09
CA LEU A 17 -5.20 -0.09 -15.68
C LEU A 17 -5.41 1.35 -15.19
N PRO A 18 -5.67 2.32 -16.11
CA PRO A 18 -5.89 3.71 -15.77
C PRO A 18 -7.07 3.90 -14.82
N ASN A 19 -6.97 4.89 -13.92
CA ASN A 19 -8.00 5.23 -12.93
C ASN A 19 -8.39 4.12 -11.96
N LYS A 20 -7.64 3.01 -11.88
CA LYS A 20 -7.96 1.85 -11.04
C LYS A 20 -8.27 2.21 -9.58
N VAL A 21 -7.59 3.22 -9.04
CA VAL A 21 -7.76 3.62 -7.63
C VAL A 21 -9.14 4.20 -7.31
N LEU A 22 -9.83 4.75 -8.32
CA LEU A 22 -11.20 5.26 -8.20
C LEU A 22 -12.27 4.26 -8.65
N THR A 23 -11.87 3.07 -9.13
CA THR A 23 -12.81 2.02 -9.54
C THR A 23 -13.49 1.42 -8.32
N GLU A 24 -14.82 1.29 -8.37
CA GLU A 24 -15.59 0.59 -7.37
C GLU A 24 -15.18 -0.89 -7.29
N LEU A 25 -15.06 -1.42 -6.07
CA LEU A 25 -14.79 -2.85 -5.86
C LEU A 25 -16.05 -3.60 -5.47
N GLY A 26 -16.34 -4.62 -6.26
CA GLY A 26 -17.56 -5.39 -6.10
C GLY A 26 -18.81 -4.50 -6.24
N ASN A 27 -19.82 -4.78 -5.45
CA ASN A 27 -21.03 -3.94 -5.32
C ASN A 27 -21.03 -3.15 -4.00
N SER A 28 -19.85 -2.72 -3.55
CA SER A 28 -19.67 -2.10 -2.23
C SER A 28 -20.11 -0.63 -2.16
N GLY A 29 -20.22 0.04 -3.31
CA GLY A 29 -20.42 1.49 -3.39
C GLY A 29 -19.15 2.29 -3.03
N LEU A 30 -18.01 1.63 -2.81
CA LEU A 30 -16.74 2.24 -2.43
C LEU A 30 -15.66 1.95 -3.48
N SER A 31 -14.81 2.95 -3.73
CA SER A 31 -13.65 2.81 -4.59
C SER A 31 -12.55 1.95 -3.95
N LEU A 32 -11.62 1.46 -4.77
CA LEU A 32 -10.42 0.76 -4.32
C LEU A 32 -9.66 1.59 -3.28
N LEU A 33 -9.50 2.90 -3.51
CA LEU A 33 -8.86 3.83 -2.59
C LEU A 33 -9.55 3.88 -1.24
N GLU A 34 -10.90 3.98 -1.22
CA GLU A 34 -11.67 4.01 0.03
C GLU A 34 -11.52 2.71 0.81
N HIS A 35 -11.45 1.57 0.13
CA HIS A 35 -11.18 0.29 0.78
C HIS A 35 -9.78 0.25 1.40
N VAL A 36 -8.73 0.68 0.67
CA VAL A 36 -7.36 0.78 1.23
C VAL A 36 -7.35 1.69 2.46
N ASN A 37 -7.95 2.87 2.35
CA ASN A 37 -8.02 3.83 3.45
C ASN A 37 -8.74 3.23 4.67
N SER A 38 -9.90 2.63 4.47
CA SER A 38 -10.71 2.02 5.54
C SER A 38 -9.97 0.85 6.23
N ARG A 39 -9.22 0.04 5.47
CA ARG A 39 -8.44 -1.07 6.01
C ARG A 39 -7.29 -0.58 6.89
N LEU A 40 -6.55 0.43 6.45
CA LEU A 40 -5.42 0.98 7.21
C LEU A 40 -5.87 1.63 8.52
N HIS A 41 -7.07 2.21 8.56
CA HIS A 41 -7.68 2.73 9.78
C HIS A 41 -8.14 1.63 10.79
N GLN A 42 -8.07 0.34 10.44
CA GLN A 42 -8.26 -0.76 11.40
C GLN A 42 -7.01 -1.04 12.25
N SER A 43 -5.86 -0.50 11.87
CA SER A 43 -4.63 -0.64 12.65
C SER A 43 -4.78 -0.02 14.05
N ARG A 44 -4.22 -0.67 15.06
CA ARG A 44 -4.18 -0.18 16.43
C ARG A 44 -3.10 0.89 16.66
N TYR A 45 -2.17 1.03 15.72
CA TYR A 45 -0.99 1.88 15.85
C TYR A 45 -0.97 3.06 14.89
N ILE A 46 -1.59 2.95 13.72
CA ILE A 46 -1.63 4.03 12.73
C ILE A 46 -2.52 5.15 13.26
N GLU A 47 -1.94 6.32 13.53
CA GLU A 47 -2.66 7.48 14.02
C GLU A 47 -3.31 8.28 12.88
N GLU A 48 -2.67 8.29 11.70
CA GLU A 48 -3.16 9.01 10.53
C GLU A 48 -2.80 8.25 9.25
N VAL A 49 -3.68 8.33 8.26
CA VAL A 49 -3.46 7.82 6.90
C VAL A 49 -3.51 9.01 5.94
N ALA A 50 -2.39 9.31 5.28
CA ALA A 50 -2.29 10.39 4.32
C ALA A 50 -1.87 9.88 2.94
N PHE A 51 -2.47 10.44 1.88
CA PHE A 51 -2.16 10.05 0.50
C PHE A 51 -1.08 10.95 -0.08
N ALA A 52 -0.06 10.36 -0.71
CA ALA A 52 0.97 11.06 -1.47
C ALA A 52 0.67 10.92 -2.98
N ILE A 53 0.15 11.97 -3.59
CA ILE A 53 -0.31 11.97 -5.00
C ILE A 53 0.55 12.90 -5.87
N PRO A 54 0.66 12.65 -7.20
CA PRO A 54 1.40 13.54 -8.09
C PRO A 54 0.78 14.94 -8.18
N ASP A 55 1.64 15.94 -8.38
CA ASP A 55 1.22 17.32 -8.64
C ASP A 55 1.17 17.60 -10.16
N THR A 56 0.26 16.89 -10.83
CA THR A 56 0.02 17.01 -12.27
C THR A 56 -1.48 17.12 -12.54
N ALA A 57 -1.85 17.74 -13.67
CA ALA A 57 -3.24 17.98 -14.05
C ALA A 57 -4.03 16.65 -14.20
N GLU A 58 -3.39 15.57 -14.63
CA GLU A 58 -4.00 14.25 -14.75
C GLU A 58 -4.46 13.70 -13.39
N ASN A 59 -3.87 14.18 -12.30
CA ASN A 59 -4.20 13.78 -10.94
C ASN A 59 -5.10 14.78 -10.17
N ASP A 60 -5.59 15.84 -10.83
CA ASP A 60 -6.50 16.81 -10.20
C ASP A 60 -7.81 16.15 -9.75
N ALA A 61 -8.38 15.27 -10.58
CA ALA A 61 -9.59 14.53 -10.21
C ALA A 61 -9.38 13.62 -8.98
N LEU A 62 -8.15 13.12 -8.74
CA LEU A 62 -7.83 12.37 -7.52
C LEU A 62 -7.79 13.29 -6.29
N ALA A 63 -7.22 14.49 -6.44
CA ALA A 63 -7.22 15.49 -5.37
C ALA A 63 -8.64 15.92 -5.00
N GLU A 64 -9.47 16.24 -5.99
CA GLU A 64 -10.89 16.57 -5.78
C GLU A 64 -11.68 15.45 -5.10
N PHE A 65 -11.39 14.20 -5.48
CA PHE A 65 -12.00 13.03 -4.84
C PHE A 65 -11.61 12.93 -3.37
N LEU A 66 -10.31 13.06 -3.05
CA LEU A 66 -9.81 13.02 -1.67
C LEU A 66 -10.40 14.15 -0.82
N ASP A 67 -10.48 15.38 -1.36
CA ASP A 67 -11.12 16.53 -0.72
C ASP A 67 -12.60 16.23 -0.42
N SER A 68 -13.34 15.66 -1.39
CA SER A 68 -14.76 15.33 -1.24
C SER A 68 -15.02 14.30 -0.13
N LYS A 69 -14.03 13.45 0.15
CA LYS A 69 -14.11 12.42 1.19
C LYS A 69 -13.46 12.85 2.51
N GLY A 70 -12.85 14.04 2.57
CA GLY A 70 -12.11 14.51 3.74
C GLY A 70 -10.88 13.66 4.07
N ILE A 71 -10.29 13.01 3.05
CA ILE A 71 -9.11 12.15 3.21
C ILE A 71 -7.85 13.01 3.07
N PRO A 72 -6.94 13.00 4.05
CA PRO A 72 -5.72 13.80 4.01
C PRO A 72 -4.79 13.41 2.86
N TYR A 73 -4.21 14.39 2.18
CA TYR A 73 -3.23 14.14 1.13
C TYR A 73 -2.16 15.24 0.99
N SER A 74 -1.13 14.92 0.26
CA SER A 74 -0.09 15.84 -0.21
C SER A 74 0.18 15.63 -1.69
N ARG A 75 0.39 16.72 -2.41
CA ARG A 75 0.86 16.68 -3.80
C ARG A 75 2.38 16.87 -3.87
N GLY A 76 3.03 16.24 -4.86
CA GLY A 76 4.45 16.36 -5.09
C GLY A 76 4.89 15.77 -6.43
N SER A 77 6.20 15.61 -6.65
CA SER A 77 6.76 15.13 -7.90
C SER A 77 6.12 13.82 -8.39
N GLU A 78 5.84 13.69 -9.68
CA GLU A 78 5.38 12.42 -10.28
C GLU A 78 6.51 11.41 -10.36
N ASP A 79 7.70 11.83 -10.78
CA ASP A 79 8.85 10.97 -11.02
C ASP A 79 9.63 10.68 -9.72
N ASP A 80 9.78 11.68 -8.85
CA ASP A 80 10.45 11.51 -7.56
C ASP A 80 9.44 11.12 -6.46
N VAL A 81 9.10 9.82 -6.43
CA VAL A 81 8.17 9.27 -5.45
C VAL A 81 8.74 9.36 -4.03
N LEU A 82 10.06 9.19 -3.87
CA LEU A 82 10.74 9.32 -2.58
C LEU A 82 10.61 10.73 -2.00
N GLU A 83 10.83 11.78 -2.82
CA GLU A 83 10.61 13.16 -2.39
C GLU A 83 9.16 13.38 -1.96
N ARG A 84 8.21 13.00 -2.80
CA ARG A 84 6.77 13.15 -2.53
C ARG A 84 6.38 12.46 -1.24
N PHE A 85 6.92 11.27 -1.01
CA PHE A 85 6.68 10.47 0.18
C PHE A 85 7.27 11.12 1.44
N TYR A 86 8.54 11.54 1.36
CA TYR A 86 9.23 12.23 2.45
C TYR A 86 8.54 13.54 2.84
N LEU A 87 8.19 14.38 1.86
CA LEU A 87 7.52 15.65 2.12
C LEU A 87 6.13 15.46 2.74
N CYS A 88 5.40 14.42 2.33
CA CYS A 88 4.15 14.03 2.97
C CYS A 88 4.40 13.64 4.43
N ALA A 89 5.31 12.72 4.69
CA ALA A 89 5.61 12.25 6.05
C ALA A 89 6.10 13.37 6.97
N LYS A 90 6.96 14.25 6.48
CA LYS A 90 7.52 15.37 7.24
C LYS A 90 6.47 16.31 7.82
N LYS A 91 5.32 16.50 7.17
CA LYS A 91 4.22 17.34 7.67
C LYS A 91 3.64 16.84 9.00
N TYR A 92 3.69 15.54 9.23
CA TYR A 92 3.10 14.89 10.41
C TYR A 92 4.12 14.63 11.52
N ASN A 93 5.41 14.72 11.22
CA ASN A 93 6.51 14.46 12.15
C ASN A 93 6.33 13.12 12.92
N PRO A 94 6.21 11.98 12.22
CA PRO A 94 6.09 10.67 12.84
C PRO A 94 7.44 10.15 13.32
N GLU A 95 7.43 9.12 14.18
CA GLU A 95 8.61 8.32 14.51
C GLU A 95 8.75 7.14 13.55
N LEU A 96 7.60 6.50 13.22
CA LEU A 96 7.53 5.41 12.24
C LEU A 96 6.62 5.78 11.07
N VAL A 97 7.02 5.34 9.90
CA VAL A 97 6.25 5.49 8.66
C VAL A 97 5.86 4.10 8.15
N VAL A 98 4.59 3.93 7.87
CA VAL A 98 4.05 2.78 7.13
C VAL A 98 3.90 3.18 5.68
N ARG A 99 4.50 2.44 4.76
CA ARG A 99 4.31 2.62 3.32
C ARG A 99 3.30 1.60 2.79
N ALA A 100 2.21 2.10 2.28
CA ALA A 100 1.25 1.31 1.52
C ALA A 100 1.11 1.86 0.09
N THR A 101 0.64 1.03 -0.82
CA THR A 101 0.35 1.42 -2.20
C THR A 101 -1.14 1.26 -2.47
N CYS A 102 -1.73 2.23 -3.16
CA CYS A 102 -3.18 2.30 -3.36
C CYS A 102 -3.73 1.20 -4.29
N ASP A 103 -2.90 0.40 -4.91
CA ASP A 103 -3.29 -0.77 -5.71
C ASP A 103 -3.45 -2.07 -4.90
N ASN A 104 -3.29 -1.98 -3.58
CA ASN A 104 -3.37 -3.12 -2.65
C ASN A 104 -4.65 -3.09 -1.79
N PRO A 105 -5.84 -3.36 -2.39
CA PRO A 105 -7.11 -3.31 -1.65
C PRO A 105 -7.23 -4.36 -0.54
N CYS A 106 -6.34 -5.34 -0.53
CA CYS A 106 -6.25 -6.36 0.52
C CYS A 106 -5.08 -6.13 1.49
N VAL A 107 -4.58 -4.87 1.60
CA VAL A 107 -3.53 -4.55 2.59
C VAL A 107 -3.92 -5.05 3.97
N ASP A 108 -3.00 -5.75 4.64
CA ASP A 108 -3.28 -6.45 5.90
C ASP A 108 -2.87 -5.58 7.09
N TRP A 109 -3.87 -5.00 7.77
CA TRP A 109 -3.64 -4.15 8.95
C TRP A 109 -3.12 -4.96 10.15
N GLN A 110 -3.49 -6.23 10.29
CA GLN A 110 -3.03 -7.09 11.40
C GLN A 110 -1.54 -7.44 11.20
N LEU A 111 -1.15 -7.75 9.96
CA LEU A 111 0.25 -7.92 9.60
C LEU A 111 1.05 -6.62 9.79
N THR A 112 0.47 -5.47 9.40
CA THR A 112 1.07 -4.16 9.61
C THR A 112 1.29 -3.88 11.10
N ASP A 113 0.29 -4.15 11.95
CA ASP A 113 0.41 -4.04 13.40
C ASP A 113 1.53 -4.91 13.95
N MET A 114 1.63 -6.16 13.49
CA MET A 114 2.71 -7.07 13.87
C MET A 114 4.10 -6.52 13.49
N LEU A 115 4.24 -5.92 12.31
CA LEU A 115 5.50 -5.32 11.87
C LEU A 115 5.88 -4.11 12.75
N ILE A 116 4.91 -3.26 13.11
CA ILE A 116 5.11 -2.11 13.99
C ILE A 116 5.52 -2.56 15.41
N GLU A 117 4.82 -3.55 15.97
CA GLU A 117 5.11 -4.08 17.32
C GLU A 117 6.52 -4.67 17.43
N ASN A 118 7.00 -5.29 16.36
CA ASN A 118 8.25 -6.05 16.40
C ASN A 118 9.44 -5.33 15.76
N ILE A 119 9.28 -4.12 15.23
CA ILE A 119 10.38 -3.41 14.55
C ILE A 119 11.59 -3.17 15.47
N GLY A 120 11.34 -2.93 16.78
CA GLY A 120 12.38 -2.74 17.79
C GLY A 120 13.36 -1.63 17.41
N ASP A 121 14.65 -1.99 17.29
CA ASP A 121 15.75 -1.10 16.89
C ASP A 121 16.11 -1.23 15.38
N ALA A 122 15.25 -1.85 14.57
CA ALA A 122 15.43 -1.93 13.13
C ALA A 122 14.99 -0.64 12.43
N ASP A 123 15.64 -0.33 11.32
CA ASP A 123 15.31 0.81 10.47
C ASP A 123 14.18 0.51 9.49
N TYR A 124 13.98 -0.77 9.19
CA TYR A 124 13.00 -1.25 8.21
C TYR A 124 12.48 -2.64 8.58
N SER A 125 11.19 -2.85 8.40
CA SER A 125 10.54 -4.15 8.57
C SER A 125 9.55 -4.44 7.44
N TYR A 126 9.57 -5.68 6.92
CA TYR A 126 8.69 -6.15 5.86
C TYR A 126 8.57 -7.68 5.87
N CYS A 127 7.44 -8.19 5.41
CA CYS A 127 7.17 -9.62 5.33
C CYS A 127 7.12 -10.09 3.87
N TYR A 128 8.17 -10.79 3.40
CA TYR A 128 8.29 -11.23 2.00
C TYR A 128 7.49 -12.48 1.67
N ASP A 129 7.12 -13.30 2.67
CA ASP A 129 6.39 -14.54 2.49
C ASP A 129 4.87 -14.40 2.70
N ALA A 130 4.38 -13.16 2.81
CA ALA A 130 2.96 -12.86 2.78
C ALA A 130 2.45 -12.77 1.32
N PRO A 131 1.16 -13.01 1.08
CA PRO A 131 0.56 -12.84 -0.25
C PRO A 131 0.82 -11.47 -0.86
N LEU A 132 1.17 -11.43 -2.14
CA LEU A 132 1.48 -10.19 -2.84
C LEU A 132 0.29 -9.22 -2.79
N GLY A 133 0.54 -7.98 -2.37
CA GLY A 133 -0.49 -6.95 -2.19
C GLY A 133 -1.10 -6.92 -0.78
N THR A 134 -0.59 -7.71 0.16
CA THR A 134 -1.06 -7.67 1.55
C THR A 134 -0.09 -7.00 2.52
N PRO A 135 1.25 -7.16 2.45
CA PRO A 135 2.11 -6.49 3.39
C PRO A 135 2.31 -5.01 3.05
N ALA A 136 2.31 -4.18 4.08
CA ALA A 136 2.89 -2.84 4.03
C ALA A 136 4.37 -2.87 4.48
N GLU A 137 5.13 -1.84 4.16
CA GLU A 137 6.50 -1.66 4.65
C GLU A 137 6.48 -0.73 5.86
N VAL A 138 7.26 -1.03 6.89
CA VAL A 138 7.39 -0.18 8.09
C VAL A 138 8.84 0.25 8.24
N PHE A 139 9.09 1.53 8.44
CA PHE A 139 10.45 2.06 8.63
C PHE A 139 10.45 3.34 9.47
N THR A 140 11.63 3.70 9.98
CA THR A 140 11.79 4.90 10.80
C THR A 140 11.75 6.16 9.92
N MET A 141 11.27 7.26 10.48
CA MET A 141 11.31 8.57 9.80
C MET A 141 12.77 9.00 9.53
N GLU A 142 13.70 8.66 10.43
CA GLU A 142 15.13 8.93 10.24
C GLU A 142 15.68 8.22 9.00
N SER A 143 15.38 6.93 8.81
CA SER A 143 15.85 6.18 7.63
C SER A 143 15.22 6.68 6.33
N LEU A 144 13.97 7.17 6.35
CA LEU A 144 13.36 7.83 5.22
C LEU A 144 14.08 9.15 4.87
N GLU A 145 14.44 9.96 5.87
CA GLU A 145 15.19 11.20 5.67
C GLU A 145 16.59 10.92 5.10
N GLN A 146 17.29 9.91 5.61
CA GLN A 146 18.59 9.48 5.07
C GLN A 146 18.46 9.02 3.62
N ALA A 147 17.40 8.28 3.27
CA ALA A 147 17.12 7.89 1.90
C ALA A 147 16.90 9.12 1.01
N TYR A 148 16.07 10.07 1.45
CA TYR A 148 15.80 11.30 0.69
C TYR A 148 17.07 12.13 0.42
N ILE A 149 17.95 12.27 1.42
CA ILE A 149 19.19 13.08 1.31
C ILE A 149 20.24 12.39 0.43
N ASN A 150 20.39 11.07 0.54
CA ASN A 150 21.56 10.35 0.00
C ASN A 150 21.25 9.55 -1.28
N SER A 151 19.98 9.35 -1.65
CA SER A 151 19.63 8.62 -2.87
C SER A 151 19.86 9.47 -4.11
N THR A 152 20.63 8.92 -5.07
CA THR A 152 20.92 9.56 -6.36
C THR A 152 20.45 8.74 -7.56
N GLY A 153 20.04 7.49 -7.35
CA GLY A 153 19.62 6.59 -8.42
C GLY A 153 18.09 6.61 -8.64
N ASP A 154 17.67 6.49 -9.90
CA ASP A 154 16.25 6.50 -10.30
C ASP A 154 15.42 5.44 -9.56
N ILE A 155 15.97 4.22 -9.39
CA ILE A 155 15.31 3.13 -8.66
C ILE A 155 14.98 3.53 -7.21
N ASP A 156 15.88 4.22 -6.52
CA ASP A 156 15.64 4.67 -5.14
C ASP A 156 14.58 5.76 -5.10
N ARG A 157 14.62 6.69 -6.07
CA ARG A 157 13.67 7.79 -6.17
C ARG A 157 12.26 7.30 -6.52
N GLU A 158 12.14 6.30 -7.40
CA GLU A 158 10.85 5.73 -7.81
C GLU A 158 10.24 4.80 -6.73
N HIS A 159 11.07 4.00 -6.05
CA HIS A 159 10.56 2.92 -5.19
C HIS A 159 10.67 3.17 -3.69
N VAL A 160 11.18 4.34 -3.26
CA VAL A 160 11.23 4.84 -1.87
C VAL A 160 12.17 4.05 -0.95
N THR A 161 12.03 2.74 -0.84
CA THR A 161 12.68 1.92 0.19
C THR A 161 13.97 1.19 -0.20
N PRO A 162 14.42 1.12 -1.49
CA PRO A 162 15.64 0.37 -1.81
C PRO A 162 16.89 0.89 -1.11
N TYR A 163 17.03 2.22 -0.93
CA TYR A 163 18.14 2.81 -0.17
C TYR A 163 18.11 2.35 1.30
N ILE A 164 16.94 2.39 1.94
CA ILE A 164 16.76 1.99 3.35
C ILE A 164 17.14 0.51 3.52
N LYS A 165 16.68 -0.36 2.61
CA LYS A 165 16.97 -1.79 2.62
C LYS A 165 18.47 -2.13 2.49
N ARG A 166 19.22 -1.31 1.74
CA ARG A 166 20.66 -1.54 1.54
C ARG A 166 21.54 -1.00 2.67
N ASN A 167 21.09 0.06 3.36
CA ASN A 167 21.91 0.82 4.29
C ASN A 167 21.45 0.72 5.74
N GLY A 168 20.18 0.36 5.98
CA GLY A 168 19.58 0.25 7.30
C GLY A 168 19.62 -1.17 7.89
N LYS A 169 19.30 -1.26 9.16
CA LYS A 169 19.07 -2.53 9.86
C LYS A 169 17.69 -3.06 9.47
N VAL A 170 17.65 -4.21 8.82
CA VAL A 170 16.43 -4.79 8.24
C VAL A 170 15.92 -5.97 9.08
N LEU A 171 14.64 -5.95 9.42
CA LEU A 171 13.91 -7.04 10.06
C LEU A 171 12.92 -7.65 9.08
N LEU A 172 13.00 -8.97 8.86
CA LEU A 172 12.16 -9.71 7.92
C LEU A 172 11.45 -10.87 8.63
N PRO A 173 10.38 -10.59 9.38
CA PRO A 173 9.62 -11.64 10.03
C PRO A 173 8.94 -12.56 9.00
N LYS A 174 8.76 -13.82 9.37
CA LYS A 174 7.97 -14.77 8.60
C LYS A 174 6.50 -14.64 8.92
N TYR A 175 5.66 -14.92 7.94
CA TYR A 175 4.20 -14.89 8.08
C TYR A 175 3.59 -16.28 7.83
N ASN A 176 2.88 -16.48 6.73
CA ASN A 176 2.13 -17.70 6.49
C ASN A 176 2.54 -18.48 5.22
N GLY A 177 3.42 -17.92 4.40
CA GLY A 177 3.91 -18.56 3.17
C GLY A 177 2.85 -18.81 2.09
N LEU A 178 1.67 -18.17 2.20
CA LEU A 178 0.62 -18.30 1.18
C LEU A 178 1.00 -17.53 -0.09
N SER A 179 0.70 -18.10 -1.25
CA SER A 179 1.12 -17.58 -2.54
C SER A 179 -0.06 -17.06 -3.37
N TYR A 180 -0.84 -16.12 -2.82
CA TYR A 180 -1.87 -15.40 -3.57
C TYR A 180 -1.33 -14.09 -4.12
N ARG A 181 -1.92 -13.63 -5.24
CA ARG A 181 -1.72 -12.30 -5.80
C ARG A 181 -2.98 -11.46 -5.55
N LEU A 182 -2.88 -10.47 -4.65
CA LEU A 182 -4.00 -9.64 -4.18
C LEU A 182 -3.78 -8.13 -4.44
N THR A 183 -2.78 -7.79 -5.26
CA THR A 183 -2.62 -6.43 -5.84
C THR A 183 -3.46 -6.29 -7.10
N VAL A 184 -3.89 -5.08 -7.43
CA VAL A 184 -4.68 -4.78 -8.64
C VAL A 184 -3.82 -4.00 -9.62
N ASP A 185 -3.26 -4.69 -10.62
CA ASP A 185 -2.45 -4.09 -11.68
C ASP A 185 -3.06 -4.25 -13.07
N GLU A 186 -3.79 -5.33 -13.29
CA GLU A 186 -4.38 -5.71 -14.57
C GLU A 186 -5.85 -6.12 -14.38
N GLU A 187 -6.59 -6.27 -15.50
CA GLU A 187 -8.02 -6.62 -15.49
C GLU A 187 -8.33 -7.92 -14.74
N ASN A 188 -7.45 -8.92 -14.83
CA ASN A 188 -7.65 -10.17 -14.09
C ASN A 188 -7.48 -10.01 -12.58
N ASP A 189 -6.59 -9.10 -12.15
CA ASP A 189 -6.47 -8.76 -10.74
C ASP A 189 -7.75 -8.08 -10.23
N LEU A 190 -8.27 -7.11 -11.00
CA LEU A 190 -9.52 -6.43 -10.67
C LEU A 190 -10.71 -7.40 -10.64
N LYS A 191 -10.76 -8.34 -11.61
CA LYS A 191 -11.81 -9.38 -11.65
C LYS A 191 -11.79 -10.26 -10.39
N LEU A 192 -10.60 -10.75 -9.99
CA LEU A 192 -10.45 -11.54 -8.77
C LEU A 192 -10.89 -10.74 -7.54
N THR A 193 -10.40 -9.51 -7.44
CA THR A 193 -10.73 -8.62 -6.31
C THR A 193 -12.22 -8.32 -6.23
N ASN A 194 -12.89 -8.06 -7.37
CA ASN A 194 -14.33 -7.85 -7.41
C ASN A 194 -15.12 -9.06 -6.92
N ILE A 195 -14.70 -10.28 -7.23
CA ILE A 195 -15.33 -11.50 -6.71
C ILE A 195 -15.18 -11.56 -5.19
N ILE A 196 -13.96 -11.33 -4.66
CA ILE A 196 -13.72 -11.31 -3.21
C ILE A 196 -14.63 -10.30 -2.51
N TYR A 197 -14.69 -9.07 -3.03
CA TYR A 197 -15.48 -8.01 -2.41
C TYR A 197 -16.99 -8.24 -2.54
N ASN A 198 -17.48 -8.82 -3.64
CA ASN A 198 -18.88 -9.20 -3.78
C ASN A 198 -19.31 -10.26 -2.75
N GLU A 199 -18.44 -11.23 -2.48
CA GLU A 199 -18.76 -12.35 -1.60
C GLU A 199 -18.57 -12.04 -0.12
N LEU A 200 -17.55 -11.24 0.23
CA LEU A 200 -17.11 -11.09 1.61
C LEU A 200 -17.36 -9.70 2.22
N TYR A 201 -17.57 -8.66 1.38
CA TYR A 201 -17.76 -7.32 1.92
C TYR A 201 -19.22 -7.09 2.38
N HIS A 202 -19.38 -6.82 3.66
CA HIS A 202 -20.68 -6.56 4.30
C HIS A 202 -20.68 -5.24 5.09
N GLY A 203 -20.07 -4.19 4.50
CA GLY A 203 -20.02 -2.85 5.10
C GLY A 203 -18.88 -2.65 6.10
N GLN A 204 -18.01 -3.64 6.30
CA GLN A 204 -16.82 -3.56 7.15
C GLN A 204 -15.59 -4.13 6.40
N PRO A 205 -14.37 -3.63 6.68
CA PRO A 205 -13.15 -4.18 6.08
C PRO A 205 -13.02 -5.69 6.32
N ILE A 206 -12.75 -6.42 5.25
CA ILE A 206 -12.65 -7.89 5.27
C ILE A 206 -11.31 -8.31 5.91
N PRO A 207 -11.29 -9.11 7.00
CA PRO A 207 -10.04 -9.66 7.52
C PRO A 207 -9.32 -10.52 6.47
N ASN A 208 -7.98 -10.46 6.42
CA ASN A 208 -7.24 -11.27 5.44
C ASN A 208 -7.39 -12.77 5.66
N THR A 209 -7.60 -13.21 6.90
CA THR A 209 -7.94 -14.60 7.23
C THR A 209 -9.17 -15.09 6.47
N ASP A 210 -10.20 -14.25 6.33
CA ASP A 210 -11.44 -14.61 5.63
C ASP A 210 -11.21 -14.66 4.11
N ILE A 211 -10.39 -13.73 3.57
CA ILE A 211 -9.96 -13.75 2.17
C ILE A 211 -9.21 -15.07 1.88
N TYR A 212 -8.23 -15.41 2.72
CA TYR A 212 -7.44 -16.64 2.53
C TYR A 212 -8.29 -17.90 2.65
N HIS A 213 -9.22 -17.92 3.61
CA HIS A 213 -10.17 -19.03 3.75
C HIS A 213 -11.07 -19.16 2.50
N TYR A 214 -11.61 -18.06 2.02
CA TYR A 214 -12.42 -18.06 0.79
C TYR A 214 -11.62 -18.60 -0.40
N LEU A 215 -10.43 -18.08 -0.67
CA LEU A 215 -9.60 -18.49 -1.80
C LEU A 215 -9.13 -19.96 -1.68
N SER A 216 -8.91 -20.47 -0.48
CA SER A 216 -8.56 -21.88 -0.28
C SER A 216 -9.72 -22.83 -0.62
N ASN A 217 -10.96 -22.38 -0.44
CA ASN A 217 -12.17 -23.13 -0.78
C ASN A 217 -12.64 -22.90 -2.24
N HIS A 218 -12.11 -21.87 -2.91
CA HIS A 218 -12.45 -21.51 -4.28
C HIS A 218 -11.17 -21.36 -5.14
N PRO A 219 -10.45 -22.48 -5.39
CA PRO A 219 -9.20 -22.45 -6.14
C PRO A 219 -9.36 -21.89 -7.56
N GLU A 220 -10.53 -22.05 -8.18
CA GLU A 220 -10.87 -21.48 -9.49
C GLU A 220 -10.84 -19.95 -9.48
N VAL A 221 -11.21 -19.30 -8.36
CA VAL A 221 -11.10 -17.85 -8.17
C VAL A 221 -9.64 -17.46 -8.02
N ALA A 222 -8.88 -18.16 -7.18
CA ALA A 222 -7.45 -17.89 -6.94
C ALA A 222 -6.61 -18.02 -8.24
N MET A 223 -7.08 -18.81 -9.22
CA MET A 223 -6.38 -19.01 -10.50
C MET A 223 -6.62 -17.91 -11.54
N ILE A 224 -7.59 -17.00 -11.33
CA ILE A 224 -7.99 -15.98 -12.32
C ILE A 224 -6.80 -15.14 -12.77
N ASN A 225 -5.95 -14.72 -11.83
CA ASN A 225 -4.79 -13.86 -12.11
C ASN A 225 -3.43 -14.55 -11.97
N GLN A 226 -3.40 -15.88 -11.89
CA GLN A 226 -2.16 -16.65 -11.71
C GLN A 226 -1.11 -16.40 -12.82
N LYS A 227 -1.57 -16.02 -14.04
CA LYS A 227 -0.69 -15.76 -15.19
C LYS A 227 -0.27 -14.30 -15.31
N VAL A 228 -0.76 -13.42 -14.43
CA VAL A 228 -0.36 -11.99 -14.45
C VAL A 228 1.10 -11.87 -14.03
N HIS A 229 1.89 -11.24 -14.90
CA HIS A 229 3.31 -11.04 -14.64
C HIS A 229 3.55 -9.92 -13.63
N GLN A 230 4.30 -10.22 -12.58
CA GLN A 230 4.76 -9.19 -11.66
C GLN A 230 6.01 -8.51 -12.22
N LYS A 231 5.91 -7.21 -12.55
CA LYS A 231 7.09 -6.43 -12.96
C LYS A 231 8.16 -6.44 -11.87
N GLN A 232 9.40 -6.65 -12.28
CA GLN A 232 10.56 -6.52 -11.40
C GLN A 232 10.98 -5.06 -11.28
N LEU A 233 11.76 -4.72 -10.24
CA LEU A 233 12.34 -3.38 -10.09
C LEU A 233 13.20 -3.04 -11.31
N GLY A 234 12.86 -1.94 -12.01
CA GLY A 234 13.59 -1.47 -13.19
C GLY A 234 13.09 -2.01 -14.55
N GLU A 235 11.92 -2.70 -14.59
CA GLU A 235 11.22 -3.06 -15.83
C GLU A 235 10.23 -2.00 -16.32
#